data_0bb354a6050d230ad8ed807a98d3c901
#
_entry.id   0bb354a6050d230ad8ed807a98d3c901
#
_cell.length_a   1.000
_cell.length_b   1.000
_cell.length_c   1.000
_cell.angle_alpha   90.00
_cell.angle_beta   90.00
_cell.angle_gamma   90.00
#
_symmetry.space_group_name_H-M   'P 1'
#
loop_
_entity.id
_entity.type
_entity.pdbx_description
1 polymer ?
#
loop_
_entity_poly.entity_id
_entity_poly.type
_entity_poly.pdbx_seq_one_letter_code
_entity_poly.pdbx_strand_id
1 'polypeptide(L)'
;MSDYLMELRKSVGHRLLMGVGASVIAVDGAGRVLLERRSDNGCWDYMGGAVEPDEDVEAAARREFFEETGLTAGALELFGVFSGPDCHFYYPNGDEVSYVILLYICRDFSGRLRPQPGEVEELRFFAPGEIPENVSPVSRRPLASFLNAQEAR
;
A
#
# COMPACT_ATOMS: atom_id res chain seq x y z
N MET A 1 10.55 3.82 -1.56
CA MET A 1 11.46 2.97 -0.73
C MET A 1 11.76 3.71 0.56
N SER A 2 11.84 2.99 1.67
CA SER A 2 12.10 3.61 2.98
C SER A 2 13.49 4.23 3.07
N ASP A 3 13.65 5.18 3.99
CA ASP A 3 14.95 5.80 4.25
C ASP A 3 15.99 4.75 4.68
N TYR A 4 15.57 3.77 5.47
CA TYR A 4 16.42 2.66 5.90
C TYR A 4 16.91 1.83 4.71
N LEU A 5 16.01 1.43 3.81
CA LEU A 5 16.39 0.66 2.62
C LEU A 5 17.28 1.47 1.69
N MET A 6 17.01 2.75 1.53
CA MET A 6 17.85 3.66 0.73
C MET A 6 19.26 3.80 1.32
N GLU A 7 19.35 3.85 2.65
CA GLU A 7 20.66 3.91 3.31
C GLU A 7 21.44 2.59 3.11
N LEU A 8 20.77 1.45 3.24
CA LEU A 8 21.39 0.15 2.93
C LEU A 8 21.87 0.08 1.48
N ARG A 9 21.12 0.64 0.53
CA ARG A 9 21.48 0.65 -0.88
C ARG A 9 22.86 1.25 -1.13
N LYS A 10 23.25 2.26 -0.36
CA LYS A 10 24.58 2.86 -0.47
C LYS A 10 25.70 1.85 -0.25
N SER A 11 25.46 0.83 0.54
CA SER A 11 26.45 -0.23 0.83
C SER A 11 26.32 -1.46 -0.05
N VAL A 12 25.09 -1.81 -0.49
CA VAL A 12 24.83 -3.07 -1.19
C VAL A 12 24.40 -2.91 -2.65
N GLY A 13 24.20 -1.69 -3.12
CA GLY A 13 23.78 -1.41 -4.48
C GLY A 13 22.38 -1.97 -4.79
N HIS A 14 22.22 -2.57 -5.97
CA HIS A 14 20.92 -3.09 -6.46
C HIS A 14 20.59 -4.51 -5.99
N ARG A 15 21.33 -5.06 -5.04
CA ARG A 15 21.07 -6.42 -4.53
C ARG A 15 19.67 -6.50 -3.94
N LEU A 16 19.05 -7.69 -4.06
CA LEU A 16 17.74 -7.97 -3.46
C LEU A 16 17.80 -7.76 -1.95
N LEU A 17 16.89 -6.94 -1.44
CA LEU A 17 16.69 -6.72 -0.01
C LEU A 17 15.32 -7.25 0.41
N MET A 18 15.18 -7.61 1.67
CA MET A 18 13.87 -7.84 2.27
C MET A 18 13.38 -6.56 2.94
N GLY A 19 12.10 -6.28 2.80
CA GLY A 19 11.46 -5.16 3.47
C GLY A 19 10.16 -5.60 4.13
N VAL A 20 9.69 -4.82 5.09
CA VAL A 20 8.37 -4.98 5.70
C VAL A 20 7.51 -3.81 5.23
N GLY A 21 6.37 -4.12 4.63
CA GLY A 21 5.39 -3.12 4.21
C GLY A 21 4.18 -3.12 5.12
N ALA A 22 3.68 -1.93 5.42
CA ALA A 22 2.42 -1.74 6.13
C ALA A 22 1.46 -1.01 5.20
N SER A 23 0.33 -1.62 4.91
CA SER A 23 -0.60 -1.14 3.89
C SER A 23 -2.03 -1.06 4.41
N VAL A 24 -2.82 -0.19 3.78
CA VAL A 24 -4.21 0.05 4.18
C VAL A 24 -5.11 0.02 2.95
N ILE A 25 -6.18 -0.77 3.02
CA ILE A 25 -7.33 -0.64 2.12
C ILE A 25 -8.42 0.12 2.89
N ALA A 26 -8.73 1.32 2.43
CA ALA A 26 -9.84 2.11 2.97
C ALA A 26 -11.12 1.80 2.21
N VAL A 27 -12.20 1.58 2.95
CA VAL A 27 -13.51 1.22 2.41
C VAL A 27 -14.53 2.22 2.93
N ASP A 28 -15.26 2.86 2.02
CA ASP A 28 -16.31 3.82 2.41
C ASP A 28 -17.64 3.13 2.76
N GLY A 29 -18.62 3.95 3.18
CA GLY A 29 -19.94 3.45 3.56
C GLY A 29 -20.73 2.78 2.44
N ALA A 30 -20.34 2.95 1.18
CA ALA A 30 -20.94 2.31 0.01
C ALA A 30 -20.18 1.04 -0.42
N GLY A 31 -19.15 0.63 0.33
CA GLY A 31 -18.33 -0.54 -0.01
C GLY A 31 -17.31 -0.29 -1.11
N ARG A 32 -17.05 0.96 -1.46
CA ARG A 32 -16.04 1.31 -2.45
C ARG A 32 -14.67 1.37 -1.80
N VAL A 33 -13.63 0.94 -2.54
CA VAL A 33 -12.25 0.96 -2.08
C VAL A 33 -11.51 2.18 -2.63
N LEU A 34 -10.71 2.80 -1.76
CA LEU A 34 -9.84 3.91 -2.17
C LEU A 34 -8.56 3.35 -2.76
N LEU A 35 -8.24 3.78 -3.97
CA LEU A 35 -6.97 3.49 -4.61
C LEU A 35 -6.26 4.79 -4.98
N GLU A 36 -4.94 4.72 -5.02
CA GLU A 36 -4.07 5.77 -5.53
C GLU A 36 -3.47 5.37 -6.87
N ARG A 37 -3.28 6.34 -7.75
CA ARG A 37 -2.47 6.13 -8.95
C ARG A 37 -1.05 6.63 -8.68
N ARG A 38 -0.10 5.71 -8.79
CA ARG A 38 1.32 5.98 -8.50
C ARG A 38 1.95 6.85 -9.58
N SER A 39 2.70 7.86 -9.17
CA SER A 39 3.42 8.73 -10.12
C SER A 39 4.64 8.04 -10.75
N ASP A 40 5.22 7.02 -10.10
CA ASP A 40 6.43 6.35 -10.62
C ASP A 40 6.13 5.40 -11.78
N ASN A 41 4.98 4.73 -11.81
CA ASN A 41 4.65 3.74 -12.85
C ASN A 41 3.25 3.85 -13.42
N GLY A 42 2.42 4.77 -12.92
CA GLY A 42 1.04 4.96 -13.37
C GLY A 42 0.07 3.86 -12.98
N CYS A 43 0.50 2.87 -12.19
CA CYS A 43 -0.37 1.81 -11.71
C CYS A 43 -1.24 2.28 -10.55
N TRP A 44 -2.40 1.65 -10.41
CA TRP A 44 -3.26 1.82 -9.24
C TRP A 44 -2.82 0.89 -8.13
N ASP A 45 -2.94 1.39 -6.89
CA ASP A 45 -2.52 0.66 -5.71
C ASP A 45 -3.38 1.07 -4.50
N TYR A 46 -3.42 0.22 -3.47
CA TYR A 46 -3.85 0.68 -2.15
C TYR A 46 -2.68 1.42 -1.50
N MET A 47 -2.95 2.15 -0.43
CA MET A 47 -1.94 2.95 0.26
C MET A 47 -1.03 2.08 1.12
N GLY A 48 0.23 2.48 1.23
CA GLY A 48 1.18 1.79 2.07
C GLY A 48 2.61 2.18 1.78
N GLY A 49 3.49 1.71 2.63
CA GLY A 49 4.92 1.92 2.49
C GLY A 49 5.70 1.06 3.47
N ALA A 50 7.01 1.23 3.45
CA ALA A 50 7.89 0.43 4.28
C ALA A 50 7.85 0.86 5.74
N VAL A 51 7.91 -0.14 6.62
CA VAL A 51 8.10 0.04 8.05
C VAL A 51 9.57 0.36 8.30
N GLU A 52 9.83 1.41 9.07
CA GLU A 52 11.18 1.80 9.45
C GLU A 52 11.65 1.00 10.69
N PRO A 53 12.98 0.89 10.93
CA PRO A 53 13.50 0.26 12.15
C PRO A 53 12.86 0.84 13.41
N ASP A 54 12.48 -0.02 14.33
CA ASP A 54 11.82 0.32 15.60
C ASP A 54 10.47 1.01 15.49
N GLU A 55 9.93 1.14 14.28
CA GLU A 55 8.59 1.66 14.07
C GLU A 55 7.55 0.55 14.29
N ASP A 56 6.49 0.85 15.04
CA ASP A 56 5.33 -0.03 15.16
C ASP A 56 4.61 -0.16 13.81
N VAL A 57 4.25 -1.39 13.43
CA VAL A 57 3.68 -1.67 12.11
C VAL A 57 2.37 -0.93 11.88
N GLU A 58 1.48 -0.90 12.88
CA GLU A 58 0.21 -0.17 12.74
C GLU A 58 0.45 1.34 12.66
N ALA A 59 1.44 1.86 13.40
CA ALA A 59 1.82 3.27 13.31
C ALA A 59 2.36 3.61 11.91
N ALA A 60 3.14 2.72 11.30
CA ALA A 60 3.62 2.87 9.93
C ALA A 60 2.46 2.91 8.94
N ALA A 61 1.48 2.01 9.09
CA ALA A 61 0.29 1.98 8.26
C ALA A 61 -0.48 3.30 8.32
N ARG A 62 -0.70 3.83 9.53
CA ARG A 62 -1.37 5.11 9.75
C ARG A 62 -0.61 6.29 9.14
N ARG A 63 0.70 6.30 9.31
CA ARG A 63 1.58 7.34 8.78
C ARG A 63 1.53 7.37 7.25
N GLU A 64 1.73 6.24 6.60
CA GLU A 64 1.69 6.14 5.14
C GLU A 64 0.31 6.51 4.59
N PHE A 65 -0.76 6.03 5.21
CA PHE A 65 -2.12 6.35 4.82
C PHE A 65 -2.37 7.86 4.86
N PHE A 66 -1.95 8.53 5.93
CA PHE A 66 -2.08 9.98 6.05
C PHE A 66 -1.22 10.73 5.03
N GLU A 67 0.03 10.33 4.86
CA GLU A 67 0.94 10.98 3.91
C GLU A 67 0.41 10.91 2.47
N GLU A 68 -0.10 9.76 2.06
CA GLU A 68 -0.54 9.53 0.69
C GLU A 68 -1.94 10.09 0.40
N THR A 69 -2.82 10.14 1.39
CA THR A 69 -4.24 10.49 1.19
C THR A 69 -4.71 11.77 1.87
N GLY A 70 -4.02 12.24 2.89
CA GLY A 70 -4.48 13.32 3.77
C GLY A 70 -5.56 12.88 4.77
N LEU A 71 -5.96 11.61 4.77
CA LEU A 71 -6.97 11.08 5.67
C LEU A 71 -6.33 10.54 6.96
N THR A 72 -7.05 10.75 8.06
CA THR A 72 -6.70 10.16 9.36
C THR A 72 -7.48 8.87 9.55
N ALA A 73 -6.78 7.76 9.73
CA ALA A 73 -7.39 6.47 10.00
C ALA A 73 -7.91 6.41 11.44
N GLY A 74 -9.13 5.91 11.60
CA GLY A 74 -9.68 5.49 12.88
C GLY A 74 -9.23 4.06 13.20
N ALA A 75 -10.17 3.16 13.49
CA ALA A 75 -9.85 1.77 13.76
C ALA A 75 -9.23 1.09 12.52
N LEU A 76 -8.15 0.36 12.73
CA LEU A 76 -7.53 -0.52 11.73
C LEU A 76 -7.71 -1.98 12.13
N GLU A 77 -8.09 -2.81 11.17
CA GLU A 77 -8.22 -4.26 11.36
C GLU A 77 -7.19 -4.97 10.49
N LEU A 78 -6.33 -5.79 11.09
CA LEU A 78 -5.38 -6.59 10.32
C LEU A 78 -6.15 -7.63 9.51
N PHE A 79 -6.07 -7.50 8.19
CA PHE A 79 -6.70 -8.45 7.27
C PHE A 79 -5.84 -9.67 7.00
N GLY A 80 -4.54 -9.46 6.80
CA GLY A 80 -3.64 -10.56 6.51
C GLY A 80 -2.19 -10.13 6.34
N VAL A 81 -1.34 -11.14 6.23
CA VAL A 81 0.10 -10.98 5.95
C VAL A 81 0.38 -11.68 4.63
N PHE A 82 1.01 -10.98 3.72
CA PHE A 82 1.32 -11.47 2.37
C PHE A 82 2.82 -11.44 2.14
N SER A 83 3.35 -12.51 1.55
CA SER A 83 4.76 -12.62 1.20
C SER A 83 4.91 -13.60 0.03
N GLY A 84 6.12 -13.83 -0.39
CA GLY A 84 6.43 -14.78 -1.47
C GLY A 84 6.69 -14.09 -2.80
N PRO A 85 6.74 -14.85 -3.91
CA PRO A 85 7.13 -14.32 -5.23
C PRO A 85 6.25 -13.16 -5.71
N ASP A 86 4.97 -13.16 -5.34
CA ASP A 86 4.02 -12.12 -5.76
C ASP A 86 4.25 -10.79 -5.04
N CYS A 87 5.05 -10.79 -3.97
CA CYS A 87 5.38 -9.60 -3.20
C CYS A 87 6.79 -9.07 -3.50
N HIS A 88 7.36 -9.48 -4.60
CA HIS A 88 8.65 -9.03 -5.10
C HIS A 88 8.44 -7.79 -5.97
N PHE A 89 8.98 -6.65 -5.54
CA PHE A 89 8.84 -5.38 -6.23
C PHE A 89 10.12 -5.05 -7.02
N TYR A 90 9.93 -4.73 -8.29
CA TYR A 90 10.99 -4.27 -9.18
C TYR A 90 10.84 -2.76 -9.40
N TYR A 91 11.79 -1.99 -8.89
CA TYR A 91 11.80 -0.55 -9.09
C TYR A 91 12.40 -0.18 -10.44
N PRO A 92 11.96 0.93 -11.06
CA PRO A 92 12.46 1.32 -12.39
C PRO A 92 13.98 1.54 -12.46
N ASN A 93 14.62 1.87 -11.33
CA ASN A 93 16.07 2.08 -11.26
C ASN A 93 16.90 0.79 -11.13
N GLY A 94 16.26 -0.39 -11.15
CA GLY A 94 16.90 -1.69 -11.01
C GLY A 94 16.98 -2.23 -9.59
N ASP A 95 16.47 -1.51 -8.60
CA ASP A 95 16.36 -2.01 -7.23
C ASP A 95 15.29 -3.08 -7.14
N GLU A 96 15.51 -4.05 -6.25
CA GLU A 96 14.55 -5.12 -5.98
C GLU A 96 14.34 -5.27 -4.47
N VAL A 97 13.10 -5.42 -4.08
CA VAL A 97 12.73 -5.67 -2.68
C VAL A 97 11.69 -6.78 -2.62
N SER A 98 11.97 -7.81 -1.81
CA SER A 98 11.00 -8.84 -1.45
C SER A 98 10.29 -8.40 -0.18
N TYR A 99 9.01 -8.07 -0.28
CA TYR A 99 8.24 -7.54 0.84
C TYR A 99 7.48 -8.61 1.60
N VAL A 100 7.45 -8.44 2.93
CA VAL A 100 6.42 -9.01 3.79
C VAL A 100 5.44 -7.88 4.06
N ILE A 101 4.19 -8.03 3.60
CA ILE A 101 3.19 -6.98 3.64
C ILE A 101 2.15 -7.30 4.69
N LEU A 102 1.97 -6.40 5.66
CA LEU A 102 0.87 -6.44 6.61
C LEU A 102 -0.23 -5.51 6.09
N LEU A 103 -1.39 -6.08 5.75
CA LEU A 103 -2.49 -5.35 5.15
C LEU A 103 -3.60 -5.14 6.16
N TYR A 104 -3.93 -3.87 6.41
CA TYR A 104 -5.01 -3.44 7.28
C TYR A 104 -6.21 -2.97 6.48
N ILE A 105 -7.40 -3.14 7.04
CA ILE A 105 -8.64 -2.57 6.52
C ILE A 105 -9.05 -1.40 7.39
N CYS A 106 -9.39 -0.28 6.76
CA CYS A 106 -9.87 0.93 7.41
C CYS A 106 -11.25 1.29 6.89
N ARG A 107 -12.25 1.18 7.77
CA ARG A 107 -13.65 1.56 7.46
C ARG A 107 -14.06 2.87 8.14
N ASP A 108 -13.20 3.36 9.04
CA ASP A 108 -13.42 4.59 9.81
C ASP A 108 -12.24 5.54 9.55
N PHE A 109 -12.49 6.57 8.80
CA PHE A 109 -11.48 7.58 8.48
C PHE A 109 -12.16 8.96 8.34
N SER A 110 -11.36 9.99 8.52
CA SER A 110 -11.81 11.38 8.46
C SER A 110 -10.78 12.25 7.77
N GLY A 111 -11.19 13.44 7.39
CA GLY A 111 -10.32 14.40 6.73
C GLY A 111 -10.72 14.65 5.29
N ARG A 112 -9.79 15.24 4.53
CA ARG A 112 -10.00 15.61 3.13
C ARG A 112 -8.95 14.92 2.27
N LEU A 113 -9.38 14.28 1.19
CA LEU A 113 -8.48 13.69 0.20
C LEU A 113 -7.50 14.72 -0.35
N ARG A 114 -6.22 14.40 -0.23
CA ARG A 114 -5.13 15.21 -0.74
C ARG A 114 -4.00 14.28 -1.20
N PRO A 115 -3.83 14.08 -2.52
CA PRO A 115 -2.73 13.27 -3.04
C PRO A 115 -1.38 13.82 -2.60
N GLN A 116 -0.47 12.95 -2.20
CA GLN A 116 0.89 13.33 -1.82
C GLN A 116 1.65 13.82 -3.07
N PRO A 117 2.15 15.08 -3.06
CA PRO A 117 2.88 15.60 -4.21
C PRO A 117 4.11 14.76 -4.55
N GLY A 118 4.28 14.44 -5.84
CA GLY A 118 5.41 13.67 -6.34
C GLY A 118 5.31 12.16 -6.18
N GLU A 119 4.39 11.67 -5.35
CA GLU A 119 4.20 10.24 -5.07
C GLU A 119 2.88 9.72 -5.64
N VAL A 120 1.80 10.48 -5.48
CA VAL A 120 0.44 10.11 -5.85
C VAL A 120 -0.11 11.11 -6.86
N GLU A 121 -0.50 10.63 -8.04
CA GLU A 121 -1.12 11.46 -9.07
C GLU A 121 -2.61 11.68 -8.83
N GLU A 122 -3.31 10.64 -8.36
CA GLU A 122 -4.76 10.66 -8.21
C GLU A 122 -5.20 9.74 -7.09
N LEU A 123 -6.26 10.12 -6.39
CA LEU A 123 -6.97 9.29 -5.42
C LEU A 123 -8.41 9.15 -5.87
N ARG A 124 -8.93 7.90 -5.89
CA ARG A 124 -10.30 7.65 -6.31
C ARG A 124 -10.88 6.44 -5.60
N PHE A 125 -12.16 6.53 -5.25
CA PHE A 125 -12.94 5.39 -4.76
C PHE A 125 -13.50 4.60 -5.95
N PHE A 126 -13.36 3.27 -5.87
CA PHE A 126 -13.86 2.33 -6.89
C PHE A 126 -14.82 1.34 -6.27
N ALA A 127 -15.96 1.11 -6.93
CA ALA A 127 -16.80 -0.03 -6.58
C ALA A 127 -16.04 -1.35 -6.87
N PRO A 128 -16.32 -2.43 -6.15
CA PRO A 128 -15.60 -3.71 -6.33
C PRO A 128 -15.59 -4.22 -7.77
N GLY A 129 -16.67 -3.97 -8.54
CA GLY A 129 -16.75 -4.37 -9.95
C GLY A 129 -16.07 -3.40 -10.92
N GLU A 130 -15.52 -2.29 -10.43
CA GLU A 130 -14.94 -1.22 -11.26
C GLU A 130 -13.43 -1.03 -11.02
N ILE A 131 -12.79 -2.00 -10.35
CA ILE A 131 -11.36 -1.97 -10.09
C ILE A 131 -10.58 -1.92 -11.40
N PRO A 132 -9.63 -0.96 -11.57
CA PRO A 132 -8.84 -0.87 -12.81
C PRO A 132 -8.02 -2.14 -13.07
N GLU A 133 -7.75 -2.44 -14.33
CA GLU A 133 -6.92 -3.59 -14.69
C GLU A 133 -5.44 -3.38 -14.36
N ASN A 134 -4.97 -2.15 -14.41
CA ASN A 134 -3.56 -1.81 -14.17
C ASN A 134 -3.23 -1.59 -12.69
N VAL A 135 -3.65 -2.51 -11.84
CA VAL A 135 -3.24 -2.56 -10.44
C VAL A 135 -1.78 -3.01 -10.35
N SER A 136 -1.01 -2.42 -9.44
CA SER A 136 0.38 -2.84 -9.16
C SER A 136 0.48 -4.35 -8.96
N PRO A 137 1.45 -5.03 -9.61
CA PRO A 137 1.56 -6.50 -9.53
C PRO A 137 1.59 -7.06 -8.12
N VAL A 138 2.31 -6.41 -7.20
CA VAL A 138 2.43 -6.86 -5.80
C VAL A 138 1.13 -6.71 -5.01
N SER A 139 0.21 -5.89 -5.49
CA SER A 139 -1.06 -5.59 -4.81
C SER A 139 -2.24 -6.38 -5.34
N ARG A 140 -2.08 -7.05 -6.48
CA ARG A 140 -3.18 -7.79 -7.14
C ARG A 140 -3.75 -8.89 -6.26
N ARG A 141 -2.90 -9.76 -5.71
CA ARG A 141 -3.34 -10.88 -4.88
C ARG A 141 -3.95 -10.41 -3.55
N PRO A 142 -3.31 -9.52 -2.79
CA PRO A 142 -3.91 -9.02 -1.56
C PRO A 142 -5.25 -8.30 -1.78
N LEU A 143 -5.35 -7.46 -2.81
CA LEU A 143 -6.59 -6.76 -3.14
C LEU A 143 -7.71 -7.75 -3.55
N ALA A 144 -7.40 -8.72 -4.41
CA ALA A 144 -8.33 -9.75 -4.83
C ALA A 144 -8.80 -10.60 -3.63
N SER A 145 -7.89 -10.96 -2.74
CA SER A 145 -8.20 -11.68 -1.50
C SER A 145 -9.21 -10.91 -0.64
N PHE A 146 -8.99 -9.61 -0.49
CA PHE A 146 -9.91 -8.75 0.26
C PHE A 146 -11.29 -8.67 -0.42
N LEU A 147 -11.33 -8.41 -1.73
CA LEU A 147 -12.59 -8.30 -2.47
C LEU A 147 -13.40 -9.60 -2.42
N ASN A 148 -12.74 -10.76 -2.55
CA ASN A 148 -13.39 -12.06 -2.45
C ASN A 148 -13.94 -12.31 -1.03
N ALA A 149 -13.23 -11.88 0.00
CA ALA A 149 -13.70 -11.99 1.38
C ALA A 149 -14.92 -11.10 1.64
N GLN A 150 -15.02 -9.96 0.99
CA GLN A 150 -16.18 -9.07 1.05
C GLN A 150 -17.43 -9.73 0.42
N GLU A 151 -17.28 -10.37 -0.73
CA GLU A 151 -18.39 -11.05 -1.42
C GLU A 151 -18.95 -12.24 -0.62
N ALA A 152 -18.11 -12.88 0.21
CA ALA A 152 -18.48 -14.04 1.02
C ALA A 152 -19.25 -13.70 2.31
N ARG A 153 -19.46 -12.40 2.62
CA ARG A 153 -20.16 -11.94 3.83
C ARG A 153 -21.64 -11.68 3.60
#